data_578670e322c018e2b8eafcd85a9e74dd
#
_entry.id   578670e322c018e2b8eafcd85a9e74dd
#
_cell.length_a   1.000
_cell.length_b   1.000
_cell.length_c   1.000
_cell.angle_alpha   90.00
_cell.angle_beta   90.00
_cell.angle_gamma   90.00
#
_symmetry.space_group_name_H-M   'P 1'
#
loop_
_entity.id
_entity.type
_entity.pdbx_description
1 polymer ?
#
loop_
_entity_poly.entity_id
_entity_poly.type
_entity_poly.pdbx_seq_one_letter_code
_entity_poly.pdbx_strand_id
1 'polypeptide(L)'
;MDRMKIAAIFADQEQLGGKEITVCGWARTIRDMKTFGFIELNDGSCFRNLQVVMSADELHNYKEIAGQNVGAALIVRGTVVLTPEAKQPLELRAAEIAVEGRSTPDYPLQKKRHSVEFLRTIQHLRPRTNLFSATFRVRSAAAYAVHEFFQSRGFVYVHTPIITGSDCEGAGEMFQVTTLDLNNVPKTPEGQVDYSQDFFGKKTSLTVSGQLNAENFAMAFGDVYTFGPTFRAENSNTQRHAAEFWMIEPEMAFADLDDDLECMEAMVKFIINTVL
;
A
#
# COMPACT_ATOMS: atom_id res chain seq x y z
N MET A 1 -9.58 -23.50 0.34
CA MET A 1 -10.66 -23.05 1.25
C MET A 1 -11.50 -22.03 0.47
N ASP A 2 -12.76 -22.31 0.33
CA ASP A 2 -13.72 -21.37 -0.28
C ASP A 2 -14.13 -20.34 0.79
N ARG A 3 -13.67 -19.10 0.62
CA ARG A 3 -13.92 -17.99 1.56
C ARG A 3 -14.54 -16.80 0.84
N MET A 4 -15.50 -16.16 1.47
CA MET A 4 -16.12 -14.95 0.94
C MET A 4 -15.47 -13.69 1.51
N LYS A 5 -15.27 -12.67 0.66
CA LYS A 5 -14.75 -11.37 1.13
C LYS A 5 -15.86 -10.56 1.78
N ILE A 6 -15.52 -9.85 2.85
CA ILE A 6 -16.47 -8.99 3.59
C ILE A 6 -17.11 -7.94 2.67
N ALA A 7 -16.35 -7.37 1.73
CA ALA A 7 -16.89 -6.44 0.73
C ALA A 7 -18.01 -7.07 -0.11
N ALA A 8 -17.83 -8.32 -0.58
CA ALA A 8 -18.84 -9.05 -1.34
C ALA A 8 -20.08 -9.38 -0.50
N ILE A 9 -19.89 -9.74 0.79
CA ILE A 9 -21.02 -9.99 1.70
C ILE A 9 -21.92 -8.76 1.82
N PHE A 10 -21.34 -7.56 1.95
CA PHE A 10 -22.11 -6.33 2.02
C PHE A 10 -22.71 -5.91 0.68
N ALA A 11 -22.09 -6.27 -0.45
CA ALA A 11 -22.66 -5.99 -1.78
C ALA A 11 -23.87 -6.88 -2.09
N ASP A 12 -23.81 -8.16 -1.71
CA ASP A 12 -24.82 -9.17 -2.05
C ASP A 12 -25.69 -9.55 -0.84
N GLN A 13 -25.81 -8.67 0.16
CA GLN A 13 -26.40 -8.96 1.46
C GLN A 13 -27.79 -9.60 1.40
N GLU A 14 -28.69 -9.13 0.52
CA GLU A 14 -30.06 -9.64 0.38
C GLU A 14 -30.09 -11.09 -0.10
N GLN A 15 -29.15 -11.46 -0.97
CA GLN A 15 -29.05 -12.81 -1.54
C GLN A 15 -28.41 -13.80 -0.58
N LEU A 16 -27.66 -13.29 0.43
CA LEU A 16 -26.92 -14.11 1.39
C LEU A 16 -27.68 -14.38 2.69
N GLY A 17 -28.78 -13.69 2.95
CA GLY A 17 -29.61 -13.93 4.11
C GLY A 17 -29.98 -15.41 4.27
N GLY A 18 -29.69 -15.99 5.43
CA GLY A 18 -29.92 -17.40 5.74
C GLY A 18 -28.90 -18.39 5.16
N LYS A 19 -27.93 -17.94 4.36
CA LYS A 19 -26.88 -18.82 3.82
C LYS A 19 -25.72 -18.98 4.79
N GLU A 20 -25.15 -20.18 4.78
CA GLU A 20 -23.89 -20.46 5.47
C GLU A 20 -22.71 -20.04 4.60
N ILE A 21 -21.78 -19.30 5.19
CA ILE A 21 -20.56 -18.81 4.53
C ILE A 21 -19.33 -18.99 5.42
N THR A 22 -18.16 -18.96 4.80
CA THR A 22 -16.89 -18.91 5.51
C THR A 22 -16.19 -17.57 5.24
N VAL A 23 -15.72 -16.92 6.31
CA VAL A 23 -14.98 -15.65 6.26
C VAL A 23 -13.68 -15.81 7.04
N CYS A 24 -12.59 -15.27 6.50
CA CYS A 24 -11.30 -15.16 7.19
C CYS A 24 -10.98 -13.68 7.42
N GLY A 25 -10.47 -13.34 8.59
CA GLY A 25 -10.12 -11.95 8.88
C GLY A 25 -9.45 -11.78 10.22
N TRP A 26 -9.21 -10.52 10.57
CA TRP A 26 -8.58 -10.14 11.83
C TRP A 26 -9.60 -9.48 12.76
N ALA A 27 -9.56 -9.88 14.02
CA ALA A 27 -10.41 -9.28 15.04
C ALA A 27 -10.01 -7.80 15.29
N ARG A 28 -10.95 -6.89 15.09
CA ARG A 28 -10.83 -5.48 15.45
C ARG A 28 -11.26 -5.20 16.88
N THR A 29 -12.29 -5.91 17.31
CA THR A 29 -12.75 -5.95 18.72
C THR A 29 -13.31 -7.31 19.02
N ILE A 30 -13.18 -7.73 20.28
CA ILE A 30 -13.85 -8.88 20.83
C ILE A 30 -14.54 -8.43 22.13
N ARG A 31 -15.82 -8.71 22.26
CA ARG A 31 -16.60 -8.39 23.47
C ARG A 31 -17.24 -9.66 24.00
N ASP A 32 -16.82 -10.08 25.18
CA ASP A 32 -17.38 -11.21 25.90
C ASP A 32 -18.52 -10.75 26.82
N MET A 33 -19.70 -11.36 26.67
CA MET A 33 -20.87 -11.15 27.52
C MET A 33 -21.16 -12.39 28.36
N LYS A 34 -20.19 -13.31 28.50
CA LYS A 34 -20.21 -14.59 29.26
C LYS A 34 -20.94 -15.71 28.54
N THR A 35 -22.19 -15.51 28.15
CA THR A 35 -23.03 -16.53 27.45
C THR A 35 -23.05 -16.33 25.94
N PHE A 36 -22.77 -15.14 25.49
CA PHE A 36 -22.59 -14.79 24.08
C PHE A 36 -21.54 -13.69 23.93
N GLY A 37 -21.13 -13.40 22.73
CA GLY A 37 -20.17 -12.33 22.47
C GLY A 37 -20.20 -11.85 21.03
N PHE A 38 -19.45 -10.78 20.78
CA PHE A 38 -19.36 -10.13 19.48
C PHE A 38 -17.90 -9.96 19.07
N ILE A 39 -17.63 -10.24 17.80
CA ILE A 39 -16.36 -9.95 17.16
C ILE A 39 -16.61 -8.99 16.01
N GLU A 40 -15.91 -7.87 15.97
CA GLU A 40 -15.78 -7.09 14.74
C GLU A 40 -14.64 -7.65 13.91
N LEU A 41 -14.96 -8.32 12.81
CA LEU A 41 -14.00 -8.98 11.92
C LEU A 41 -13.76 -8.11 10.69
N ASN A 42 -12.50 -7.96 10.27
CA ASN A 42 -12.14 -7.26 9.05
C ASN A 42 -11.12 -8.07 8.25
N ASP A 43 -11.37 -8.26 6.96
CA ASP A 43 -10.50 -9.02 6.05
C ASP A 43 -9.65 -8.12 5.14
N GLY A 44 -9.73 -6.81 5.33
CA GLY A 44 -9.03 -5.84 4.50
C GLY A 44 -9.69 -5.55 3.14
N SER A 45 -10.79 -6.20 2.77
CA SER A 45 -11.44 -5.96 1.48
C SER A 45 -12.22 -4.64 1.41
N CYS A 46 -12.66 -4.12 2.58
CA CYS A 46 -13.34 -2.83 2.71
C CYS A 46 -13.11 -2.21 4.09
N PHE A 47 -13.61 -0.97 4.31
CA PHE A 47 -13.52 -0.28 5.61
C PHE A 47 -14.53 -0.78 6.65
N ARG A 48 -15.59 -1.46 6.20
CA ARG A 48 -16.63 -1.97 7.08
C ARG A 48 -16.12 -3.23 7.80
N ASN A 49 -16.46 -3.37 9.07
CA ASN A 49 -16.25 -4.60 9.82
C ASN A 49 -17.50 -5.46 9.76
N LEU A 50 -17.34 -6.77 9.65
CA LEU A 50 -18.42 -7.73 9.79
C LEU A 50 -18.61 -8.05 11.28
N GLN A 51 -19.82 -7.86 11.80
CA GLN A 51 -20.14 -8.36 13.14
C GLN A 51 -20.34 -9.85 13.09
N VAL A 52 -19.57 -10.57 13.89
CA VAL A 52 -19.74 -11.98 14.16
C VAL A 52 -20.37 -12.12 15.54
N VAL A 53 -21.47 -12.85 15.64
CA VAL A 53 -22.11 -13.22 16.89
C VAL A 53 -21.67 -14.62 17.26
N MET A 54 -21.15 -14.79 18.47
CA MET A 54 -20.73 -16.08 19.02
C MET A 54 -21.54 -16.43 20.26
N SER A 55 -21.94 -17.71 20.40
CA SER A 55 -22.69 -18.24 21.54
C SER A 55 -21.84 -19.28 22.27
N ALA A 56 -21.87 -19.21 23.62
CA ALA A 56 -21.17 -20.19 24.46
C ALA A 56 -21.81 -21.58 24.40
N ASP A 57 -23.10 -21.64 24.05
CA ASP A 57 -23.83 -22.91 23.92
C ASP A 57 -23.53 -23.62 22.58
N GLU A 58 -23.15 -22.85 21.55
CA GLU A 58 -22.91 -23.36 20.20
C GLU A 58 -21.43 -23.64 19.93
N LEU A 59 -20.51 -22.84 20.53
CA LEU A 59 -19.08 -22.92 20.29
C LEU A 59 -18.33 -23.62 21.42
N HIS A 60 -17.83 -24.82 21.17
CA HIS A 60 -17.07 -25.60 22.15
C HIS A 60 -15.80 -24.88 22.65
N ASN A 61 -15.22 -23.98 21.83
CA ASN A 61 -14.02 -23.20 22.13
C ASN A 61 -14.32 -21.71 22.45
N TYR A 62 -15.56 -21.40 22.85
CA TYR A 62 -15.99 -20.02 23.14
C TYR A 62 -15.01 -19.25 24.04
N LYS A 63 -14.55 -19.87 25.14
CA LYS A 63 -13.62 -19.24 26.09
C LYS A 63 -12.25 -18.92 25.46
N GLU A 64 -11.76 -19.78 24.57
CA GLU A 64 -10.53 -19.54 23.83
C GLU A 64 -10.69 -18.32 22.93
N ILE A 65 -11.80 -18.21 22.21
CA ILE A 65 -12.07 -17.11 21.29
C ILE A 65 -12.31 -15.81 22.05
N ALA A 66 -13.10 -15.84 23.11
CA ALA A 66 -13.35 -14.68 23.96
C ALA A 66 -12.08 -14.13 24.61
N GLY A 67 -11.09 -14.98 24.84
CA GLY A 67 -9.78 -14.62 25.37
C GLY A 67 -8.77 -14.12 24.33
N GLN A 68 -9.12 -14.05 23.05
CA GLN A 68 -8.21 -13.53 22.02
C GLN A 68 -8.11 -12.01 22.09
N ASN A 69 -6.97 -11.47 21.60
CA ASN A 69 -6.71 -10.04 21.55
C ASN A 69 -7.03 -9.47 20.16
N VAL A 70 -7.12 -8.13 20.10
CA VAL A 70 -7.19 -7.39 18.83
C VAL A 70 -6.04 -7.80 17.92
N GLY A 71 -6.34 -8.05 16.66
CA GLY A 71 -5.38 -8.51 15.67
C GLY A 71 -5.28 -10.03 15.52
N ALA A 72 -5.95 -10.82 16.36
CA ALA A 72 -6.02 -12.27 16.17
C ALA A 72 -6.64 -12.62 14.81
N ALA A 73 -6.05 -13.57 14.10
CA ALA A 73 -6.54 -14.06 12.82
C ALA A 73 -7.52 -15.22 13.04
N LEU A 74 -8.71 -15.07 12.48
CA LEU A 74 -9.82 -15.99 12.69
C LEU A 74 -10.38 -16.49 11.36
N ILE A 75 -10.79 -17.77 11.35
CA ILE A 75 -11.63 -18.35 10.32
C ILE A 75 -13.00 -18.59 10.96
N VAL A 76 -14.03 -18.00 10.38
CA VAL A 76 -15.40 -18.05 10.90
C VAL A 76 -16.30 -18.69 9.85
N ARG A 77 -16.97 -19.78 10.20
CA ARG A 77 -18.07 -20.37 9.44
C ARG A 77 -19.37 -20.12 10.19
N GLY A 78 -20.38 -19.65 9.48
CA GLY A 78 -21.66 -19.31 10.11
C GLY A 78 -22.71 -18.87 9.12
N THR A 79 -23.88 -18.58 9.64
CA THR A 79 -25.06 -18.16 8.88
C THR A 79 -25.21 -16.65 8.87
N VAL A 80 -25.42 -16.07 7.69
CA VAL A 80 -25.73 -14.65 7.53
C VAL A 80 -27.14 -14.36 8.03
N VAL A 81 -27.27 -13.44 8.95
CA VAL A 81 -28.56 -12.97 9.48
C VAL A 81 -28.73 -11.50 9.11
N LEU A 82 -29.79 -11.19 8.38
CA LEU A 82 -30.15 -9.82 8.05
C LEU A 82 -30.74 -9.12 9.28
N THR A 83 -30.26 -7.91 9.55
CA THR A 83 -30.67 -7.10 10.71
C THR A 83 -31.01 -5.67 10.26
N PRO A 84 -32.06 -5.47 9.42
CA PRO A 84 -32.37 -4.19 8.80
C PRO A 84 -32.67 -3.08 9.80
N GLU A 85 -33.21 -3.42 10.98
CA GLU A 85 -33.53 -2.47 12.05
C GLU A 85 -32.34 -2.15 12.97
N ALA A 86 -31.21 -2.86 12.81
CA ALA A 86 -30.03 -2.63 13.63
C ALA A 86 -29.07 -1.59 12.98
N LYS A 87 -28.09 -1.14 13.76
CA LYS A 87 -27.06 -0.21 13.27
C LYS A 87 -26.31 -0.73 12.04
N GLN A 88 -26.16 -2.03 11.91
CA GLN A 88 -25.57 -2.71 10.77
C GLN A 88 -26.59 -3.62 10.09
N PRO A 89 -26.55 -3.74 8.74
CA PRO A 89 -27.61 -4.38 7.99
C PRO A 89 -27.62 -5.92 8.12
N LEU A 90 -26.53 -6.50 8.57
CA LEU A 90 -26.37 -7.95 8.74
C LEU A 90 -25.32 -8.29 9.80
N GLU A 91 -25.40 -9.52 10.28
CA GLU A 91 -24.39 -10.15 11.14
C GLU A 91 -24.14 -11.58 10.70
N LEU A 92 -23.00 -12.14 11.08
CA LEU A 92 -22.66 -13.55 10.87
C LEU A 92 -22.82 -14.30 12.20
N ARG A 93 -23.81 -15.17 12.29
CA ARG A 93 -23.98 -16.06 13.46
C ARG A 93 -23.04 -17.24 13.29
N ALA A 94 -22.01 -17.30 14.12
CA ALA A 94 -20.95 -18.30 14.02
C ALA A 94 -21.42 -19.68 14.46
N ALA A 95 -21.23 -20.67 13.60
CA ALA A 95 -21.36 -22.09 13.92
C ALA A 95 -19.99 -22.69 14.30
N GLU A 96 -18.91 -22.14 13.74
CA GLU A 96 -17.55 -22.56 14.01
C GLU A 96 -16.60 -21.37 13.91
N ILE A 97 -15.65 -21.27 14.84
CA ILE A 97 -14.55 -20.29 14.80
C ILE A 97 -13.25 -21.01 15.09
N ALA A 98 -12.30 -20.93 14.16
CA ALA A 98 -10.92 -21.38 14.36
C ALA A 98 -9.99 -20.18 14.56
N VAL A 99 -9.06 -20.30 15.51
CA VAL A 99 -7.99 -19.34 15.73
C VAL A 99 -6.79 -19.75 14.87
N GLU A 100 -6.61 -19.07 13.74
CA GLU A 100 -5.49 -19.34 12.81
C GLU A 100 -4.20 -18.69 13.32
N GLY A 101 -4.30 -17.52 13.95
CA GLY A 101 -3.16 -16.83 14.52
C GLY A 101 -3.56 -16.03 15.76
N ARG A 102 -2.84 -16.25 16.85
CA ARG A 102 -3.06 -15.53 18.11
C ARG A 102 -2.41 -14.15 18.06
N SER A 103 -2.98 -13.21 18.80
CA SER A 103 -2.40 -11.91 19.05
C SER A 103 -2.09 -11.75 20.53
N THR A 104 -1.02 -11.07 20.84
CA THR A 104 -0.55 -10.87 22.21
C THR A 104 -1.21 -9.64 22.87
N PRO A 105 -1.30 -9.57 24.20
CA PRO A 105 -1.91 -8.43 24.90
C PRO A 105 -1.18 -7.09 24.67
N ASP A 106 0.11 -7.14 24.33
CA ASP A 106 0.95 -5.97 24.03
C ASP A 106 0.87 -5.50 22.57
N TYR A 107 -0.03 -6.09 21.76
CA TYR A 107 -0.25 -5.64 20.39
C TYR A 107 -0.53 -4.13 20.34
N PRO A 108 0.29 -3.33 19.61
CA PRO A 108 0.28 -1.86 19.77
C PRO A 108 -1.01 -1.17 19.31
N LEU A 109 -1.70 -1.74 18.32
CA LEU A 109 -2.92 -1.14 17.74
C LEU A 109 -4.17 -1.55 18.53
N GLN A 110 -4.26 -1.09 19.76
CA GLN A 110 -5.43 -1.28 20.62
C GLN A 110 -6.62 -0.41 20.18
N LYS A 111 -7.82 -0.68 20.71
CA LYS A 111 -9.05 0.09 20.43
C LYS A 111 -8.98 1.51 21.04
N LYS A 112 -8.12 2.36 20.48
CA LYS A 112 -7.98 3.77 20.83
C LYS A 112 -7.50 4.58 19.63
N ARG A 113 -7.64 5.89 19.68
CA ARG A 113 -7.05 6.77 18.67
C ARG A 113 -5.53 6.77 18.81
N HIS A 114 -4.83 6.61 17.68
CA HIS A 114 -3.38 6.67 17.61
C HIS A 114 -2.98 7.93 16.81
N SER A 115 -1.96 8.64 17.26
CA SER A 115 -1.42 9.79 16.53
C SER A 115 -0.61 9.31 15.31
N VAL A 116 -0.46 10.18 14.31
CA VAL A 116 0.34 9.90 13.12
C VAL A 116 1.81 9.69 13.50
N GLU A 117 2.33 10.45 14.45
CA GLU A 117 3.69 10.36 14.97
C GLU A 117 3.94 8.97 15.57
N PHE A 118 3.04 8.49 16.41
CA PHE A 118 3.12 7.13 16.96
C PHE A 118 3.07 6.07 15.86
N LEU A 119 2.16 6.22 14.89
CA LEU A 119 2.03 5.27 13.78
C LEU A 119 3.27 5.23 12.87
N ARG A 120 4.07 6.30 12.83
CA ARG A 120 5.35 6.32 12.14
C ARG A 120 6.42 5.48 12.85
N THR A 121 6.33 5.30 14.16
CA THR A 121 7.27 4.45 14.92
C THR A 121 6.98 2.94 14.74
N ILE A 122 5.78 2.59 14.28
CA ILE A 122 5.33 1.20 14.02
C ILE A 122 4.92 1.03 12.56
N GLN A 123 5.80 1.36 11.63
CA GLN A 123 5.51 1.43 10.19
C GLN A 123 4.92 0.13 9.63
N HIS A 124 5.36 -1.02 10.09
CA HIS A 124 4.88 -2.35 9.70
C HIS A 124 3.43 -2.63 10.11
N LEU A 125 2.88 -1.92 11.10
CA LEU A 125 1.51 -2.08 11.58
C LEU A 125 0.58 -0.97 11.10
N ARG A 126 1.10 0.23 10.79
CA ARG A 126 0.27 1.40 10.43
C ARG A 126 -0.74 1.16 9.30
N PRO A 127 -0.49 0.31 8.28
CA PRO A 127 -1.48 0.02 7.23
C PRO A 127 -2.77 -0.63 7.75
N ARG A 128 -2.72 -1.21 8.96
CA ARG A 128 -3.88 -1.83 9.60
C ARG A 128 -4.84 -0.81 10.23
N THR A 129 -4.47 0.47 10.30
CA THR A 129 -5.34 1.57 10.75
C THR A 129 -6.20 2.09 9.61
N ASN A 130 -7.39 2.62 9.92
CA ASN A 130 -8.29 3.15 8.89
C ASN A 130 -7.64 4.30 8.10
N LEU A 131 -6.91 5.20 8.79
CA LEU A 131 -6.22 6.32 8.15
C LEU A 131 -5.21 5.84 7.10
N PHE A 132 -4.27 4.98 7.47
CA PHE A 132 -3.25 4.53 6.54
C PHE A 132 -3.78 3.51 5.53
N SER A 133 -4.79 2.72 5.88
CA SER A 133 -5.51 1.88 4.92
C SER A 133 -6.15 2.75 3.83
N ALA A 134 -6.82 3.86 4.18
CA ALA A 134 -7.35 4.82 3.22
C ALA A 134 -6.23 5.45 2.37
N THR A 135 -5.18 5.96 3.02
CA THR A 135 -4.06 6.59 2.32
C THR A 135 -3.42 5.67 1.28
N PHE A 136 -3.15 4.42 1.65
CA PHE A 136 -2.53 3.48 0.70
C PHE A 136 -3.48 3.00 -0.39
N ARG A 137 -4.80 2.95 -0.15
CA ARG A 137 -5.79 2.68 -1.20
C ARG A 137 -5.89 3.82 -2.20
N VAL A 138 -5.94 5.07 -1.72
CA VAL A 138 -5.90 6.26 -2.59
C VAL A 138 -4.61 6.27 -3.40
N ARG A 139 -3.45 6.02 -2.77
CA ARG A 139 -2.18 5.93 -3.49
C ARG A 139 -2.19 4.86 -4.58
N SER A 140 -2.77 3.68 -4.30
CA SER A 140 -2.89 2.59 -5.27
C SER A 140 -3.79 2.98 -6.44
N ALA A 141 -4.95 3.59 -6.18
CA ALA A 141 -5.86 4.05 -7.23
C ALA A 141 -5.22 5.15 -8.09
N ALA A 142 -4.55 6.12 -7.46
CA ALA A 142 -3.85 7.20 -8.17
C ALA A 142 -2.71 6.64 -9.05
N ALA A 143 -1.93 5.67 -8.56
CA ALA A 143 -0.86 5.06 -9.34
C ALA A 143 -1.40 4.32 -10.59
N TYR A 144 -2.52 3.61 -10.43
CA TYR A 144 -3.19 2.97 -11.56
C TYR A 144 -3.72 4.00 -12.56
N ALA A 145 -4.34 5.09 -12.06
CA ALA A 145 -4.86 6.16 -12.90
C ALA A 145 -3.79 6.85 -13.75
N VAL A 146 -2.54 7.00 -13.23
CA VAL A 146 -1.41 7.50 -14.02
C VAL A 146 -1.16 6.62 -15.24
N HIS A 147 -1.05 5.31 -15.02
CA HIS A 147 -0.84 4.37 -16.14
C HIS A 147 -2.00 4.36 -17.12
N GLU A 148 -3.24 4.34 -16.64
CA GLU A 148 -4.44 4.35 -17.48
C GLU A 148 -4.52 5.63 -18.32
N PHE A 149 -4.22 6.80 -17.73
CA PHE A 149 -4.22 8.07 -18.41
C PHE A 149 -3.27 8.09 -19.61
N PHE A 150 -2.01 7.75 -19.39
CA PHE A 150 -1.00 7.81 -20.45
C PHE A 150 -1.19 6.73 -21.51
N GLN A 151 -1.42 5.49 -21.09
CA GLN A 151 -1.59 4.38 -22.05
C GLN A 151 -2.84 4.54 -22.92
N SER A 152 -3.95 5.05 -22.36
CA SER A 152 -5.16 5.31 -23.15
C SER A 152 -4.98 6.42 -24.20
N ARG A 153 -3.94 7.23 -24.06
CA ARG A 153 -3.52 8.28 -25.01
C ARG A 153 -2.41 7.85 -25.97
N GLY A 154 -1.96 6.60 -25.90
CA GLY A 154 -0.94 6.07 -26.78
C GLY A 154 0.49 6.25 -26.32
N PHE A 155 0.72 6.82 -25.13
CA PHE A 155 2.04 6.90 -24.56
C PHE A 155 2.61 5.51 -24.24
N VAL A 156 3.90 5.33 -24.45
CA VAL A 156 4.63 4.11 -24.10
C VAL A 156 5.26 4.27 -22.73
N TYR A 157 4.94 3.35 -21.81
CA TYR A 157 5.59 3.29 -20.50
C TYR A 157 7.04 2.81 -20.63
N VAL A 158 7.98 3.58 -20.10
CA VAL A 158 9.40 3.24 -20.08
C VAL A 158 9.90 3.04 -18.67
N HIS A 159 10.45 1.87 -18.38
CA HIS A 159 11.18 1.64 -17.13
C HIS A 159 12.62 2.07 -17.28
N THR A 160 13.00 3.17 -16.62
CA THR A 160 14.37 3.69 -16.62
C THR A 160 15.19 3.07 -15.48
N PRO A 161 16.53 2.95 -15.64
CA PRO A 161 17.37 2.38 -14.60
C PRO A 161 17.32 3.17 -13.29
N ILE A 162 17.18 2.47 -12.17
CA ILE A 162 17.23 3.04 -10.83
C ILE A 162 18.68 3.29 -10.40
N ILE A 163 19.61 2.38 -10.78
CA ILE A 163 21.03 2.56 -10.56
C ILE A 163 21.63 3.11 -11.85
N THR A 164 22.28 4.25 -11.77
CA THR A 164 22.78 4.98 -12.94
C THR A 164 24.15 5.60 -12.70
N GLY A 165 24.88 5.83 -13.77
CA GLY A 165 26.10 6.65 -13.75
C GLY A 165 25.85 8.10 -14.18
N SER A 166 24.58 8.48 -14.49
CA SER A 166 24.20 9.84 -14.90
C SER A 166 23.62 10.62 -13.72
N ASP A 167 23.97 11.90 -13.63
CA ASP A 167 23.45 12.83 -12.61
C ASP A 167 22.21 13.60 -13.06
N CYS A 168 21.71 13.30 -14.25
CA CYS A 168 20.55 13.99 -14.84
C CYS A 168 20.68 15.53 -14.74
N GLU A 169 21.74 16.07 -15.36
CA GLU A 169 22.06 17.52 -15.43
C GLU A 169 22.22 18.19 -14.04
N GLY A 170 22.59 17.42 -13.02
CA GLY A 170 22.71 17.94 -11.65
C GLY A 170 21.38 18.25 -10.97
N ALA A 171 20.31 17.58 -11.38
CA ALA A 171 18.95 17.81 -10.86
C ALA A 171 18.77 17.54 -9.35
N GLY A 172 19.75 16.93 -8.69
CA GLY A 172 19.74 16.70 -7.25
C GLY A 172 20.99 16.01 -6.72
N GLU A 173 21.22 16.07 -5.40
CA GLU A 173 22.28 15.31 -4.76
C GLU A 173 21.95 13.81 -4.80
N MET A 174 22.92 12.98 -5.21
CA MET A 174 22.73 11.56 -5.43
C MET A 174 23.20 10.71 -4.26
N PHE A 175 22.41 9.72 -3.90
CA PHE A 175 22.88 8.61 -3.06
C PHE A 175 23.80 7.70 -3.87
N GLN A 176 25.02 7.48 -3.37
CA GLN A 176 25.95 6.56 -4.01
C GLN A 176 25.55 5.11 -3.77
N VAL A 177 25.68 4.30 -4.82
CA VAL A 177 25.54 2.84 -4.77
C VAL A 177 26.91 2.20 -4.98
N THR A 178 27.35 1.38 -4.03
CA THR A 178 28.66 0.72 -4.09
C THR A 178 28.63 -0.64 -3.37
N THR A 179 29.44 -1.57 -3.84
CA THR A 179 29.71 -2.86 -3.18
C THR A 179 31.09 -2.89 -2.54
N LEU A 180 31.85 -1.79 -2.60
CA LEU A 180 33.15 -1.68 -1.95
C LEU A 180 33.02 -1.73 -0.43
N ASP A 181 33.98 -2.38 0.24
CA ASP A 181 34.03 -2.34 1.71
C ASP A 181 34.43 -0.93 2.18
N LEU A 182 33.51 -0.25 2.83
CA LEU A 182 33.70 1.10 3.36
C LEU A 182 34.78 1.19 4.46
N ASN A 183 35.14 0.06 5.09
CA ASN A 183 36.22 0.01 6.08
C ASN A 183 37.60 -0.14 5.42
N ASN A 184 37.63 -0.61 4.16
CA ASN A 184 38.88 -0.85 3.41
C ASN A 184 38.67 -0.50 1.94
N VAL A 185 38.42 0.78 1.66
CA VAL A 185 38.14 1.27 0.32
C VAL A 185 39.39 1.22 -0.53
N PRO A 186 39.40 0.50 -1.69
CA PRO A 186 40.52 0.49 -2.60
C PRO A 186 40.77 1.88 -3.18
N LYS A 187 42.07 2.22 -3.39
CA LYS A 187 42.48 3.54 -3.86
C LYS A 187 43.37 3.44 -5.08
N THR A 188 43.23 4.44 -5.96
CA THR A 188 44.15 4.65 -7.07
C THR A 188 45.52 5.15 -6.56
N PRO A 189 46.59 5.14 -7.39
CA PRO A 189 47.86 5.71 -7.01
C PRO A 189 47.79 7.18 -6.57
N GLU A 190 46.81 7.94 -7.06
CA GLU A 190 46.55 9.34 -6.72
C GLU A 190 45.73 9.49 -5.42
N GLY A 191 45.39 8.39 -4.75
CA GLY A 191 44.66 8.38 -3.46
C GLY A 191 43.14 8.52 -3.57
N GLN A 192 42.59 8.51 -4.77
CA GLN A 192 41.13 8.52 -4.99
C GLN A 192 40.54 7.12 -4.84
N VAL A 193 39.20 7.02 -4.68
CA VAL A 193 38.50 5.71 -4.66
C VAL A 193 38.66 5.04 -6.03
N ASP A 194 39.14 3.78 -6.00
CA ASP A 194 39.27 2.97 -7.20
C ASP A 194 37.94 2.23 -7.51
N TYR A 195 37.09 2.90 -8.23
CA TYR A 195 35.80 2.33 -8.65
C TYR A 195 35.93 1.22 -9.71
N SER A 196 37.12 0.99 -10.30
CA SER A 196 37.30 -0.14 -11.21
C SER A 196 37.12 -1.49 -10.51
N GLN A 197 37.26 -1.51 -9.19
CA GLN A 197 37.03 -2.67 -8.34
C GLN A 197 35.58 -2.79 -7.81
N ASP A 198 34.73 -1.80 -8.10
CA ASP A 198 33.32 -1.85 -7.73
C ASP A 198 32.50 -2.68 -8.74
N PHE A 199 31.27 -3.07 -8.37
CA PHE A 199 30.41 -3.97 -9.15
C PHE A 199 30.25 -3.54 -10.62
N PHE A 200 30.03 -2.26 -10.88
CA PHE A 200 29.85 -1.71 -12.23
C PHE A 200 31.14 -1.20 -12.86
N GLY A 201 32.30 -1.33 -12.21
CA GLY A 201 33.60 -0.82 -12.68
C GLY A 201 33.66 0.71 -12.79
N LYS A 202 32.70 1.44 -12.24
CA LYS A 202 32.59 2.90 -12.22
C LYS A 202 31.71 3.37 -11.09
N LYS A 203 31.81 4.65 -10.72
CA LYS A 203 30.91 5.27 -9.74
C LYS A 203 29.46 5.19 -10.23
N THR A 204 28.57 4.69 -9.39
CA THR A 204 27.14 4.63 -9.64
C THR A 204 26.35 5.19 -8.47
N SER A 205 25.11 5.60 -8.75
CA SER A 205 24.23 6.24 -7.79
C SER A 205 22.78 5.83 -8.02
N LEU A 206 21.92 6.11 -7.05
CA LEU A 206 20.47 6.05 -7.27
C LEU A 206 20.04 7.23 -8.14
N THR A 207 19.11 7.00 -9.05
CA THR A 207 18.62 8.02 -9.98
C THR A 207 17.88 9.15 -9.27
N VAL A 208 18.07 10.37 -9.74
CA VAL A 208 17.32 11.58 -9.31
C VAL A 208 16.19 11.92 -10.27
N SER A 209 16.16 11.29 -11.47
CA SER A 209 15.14 11.44 -12.51
C SER A 209 15.32 10.37 -13.59
N GLY A 210 14.24 9.95 -14.21
CA GLY A 210 14.26 9.07 -15.38
C GLY A 210 14.39 9.81 -16.71
N GLN A 211 14.32 11.14 -16.71
CA GLN A 211 14.19 11.99 -17.89
C GLN A 211 15.19 11.67 -19.00
N LEU A 212 16.50 11.77 -18.75
CA LEU A 212 17.51 11.58 -19.79
C LEU A 212 17.48 10.19 -20.45
N ASN A 213 17.03 9.17 -19.71
CA ASN A 213 16.80 7.86 -20.31
C ASN A 213 15.50 7.85 -21.13
N ALA A 214 14.43 8.49 -20.64
CA ALA A 214 13.14 8.54 -21.33
C ALA A 214 13.24 9.28 -22.67
N GLU A 215 13.99 10.37 -22.74
CA GLU A 215 14.22 11.12 -23.99
C GLU A 215 14.78 10.24 -25.12
N ASN A 216 15.66 9.29 -24.82
CA ASN A 216 16.15 8.35 -25.83
C ASN A 216 15.04 7.48 -26.42
N PHE A 217 14.04 7.13 -25.59
CA PHE A 217 12.88 6.36 -26.04
C PHE A 217 11.86 7.25 -26.75
N ALA A 218 11.71 8.51 -26.36
CA ALA A 218 10.85 9.48 -27.04
C ALA A 218 11.30 9.69 -28.49
N MET A 219 12.61 9.66 -28.76
CA MET A 219 13.15 9.73 -30.12
C MET A 219 12.84 8.50 -31.00
N ALA A 220 12.35 7.42 -30.39
CA ALA A 220 11.93 6.21 -31.10
C ALA A 220 10.40 6.03 -31.13
N PHE A 221 9.72 6.41 -30.08
CA PHE A 221 8.30 6.14 -29.87
C PHE A 221 7.40 7.39 -29.91
N GLY A 222 7.99 8.59 -29.95
CA GLY A 222 7.25 9.86 -29.88
C GLY A 222 6.87 10.20 -28.44
N ASP A 223 5.74 9.69 -27.98
CA ASP A 223 5.21 9.96 -26.65
C ASP A 223 5.51 8.81 -25.68
N VAL A 224 6.27 9.12 -24.64
CA VAL A 224 6.63 8.15 -23.61
C VAL A 224 6.39 8.72 -22.22
N TYR A 225 6.39 7.89 -21.20
CA TYR A 225 6.40 8.34 -19.82
C TYR A 225 7.15 7.38 -18.91
N THR A 226 7.80 7.92 -17.89
CA THR A 226 8.24 7.15 -16.74
C THR A 226 7.30 7.38 -15.56
N PHE A 227 7.19 6.39 -14.71
CA PHE A 227 6.52 6.50 -13.42
C PHE A 227 7.21 5.54 -12.46
N GLY A 228 8.13 6.07 -11.68
CA GLY A 228 8.99 5.23 -10.86
C GLY A 228 9.67 5.97 -9.71
N PRO A 229 10.37 5.23 -8.84
CA PRO A 229 11.07 5.81 -7.71
C PRO A 229 12.27 6.63 -8.16
N THR A 230 12.40 7.80 -7.54
CA THR A 230 13.56 8.68 -7.64
C THR A 230 14.09 9.01 -6.25
N PHE A 231 15.36 9.35 -6.15
CA PHE A 231 16.08 9.50 -4.90
C PHE A 231 16.90 10.79 -4.91
N ARG A 232 16.72 11.62 -3.90
CA ARG A 232 17.50 12.85 -3.74
C ARG A 232 18.04 12.96 -2.33
N ALA A 233 19.33 13.19 -2.22
CA ALA A 233 20.07 13.20 -0.95
C ALA A 233 20.18 14.61 -0.32
N GLU A 234 19.48 15.60 -0.87
CA GLU A 234 19.53 16.97 -0.35
C GLU A 234 19.15 17.01 1.13
N ASN A 235 19.94 17.71 1.91
CA ASN A 235 19.69 17.94 3.30
C ASN A 235 18.55 18.97 3.50
N SER A 236 17.32 18.53 3.32
CA SER A 236 16.12 19.35 3.47
C SER A 236 15.20 18.79 4.56
N ASN A 237 14.96 19.58 5.61
CA ASN A 237 14.11 19.21 6.74
C ASN A 237 12.69 19.80 6.61
N THR A 238 12.09 19.79 5.43
CA THR A 238 10.71 20.24 5.25
C THR A 238 9.72 19.08 5.23
N GLN A 239 8.46 19.36 5.51
CA GLN A 239 7.39 18.34 5.46
C GLN A 239 7.08 17.85 4.04
N ARG A 240 7.58 18.54 3.01
CA ARG A 240 7.28 18.29 1.60
C ARG A 240 8.42 17.60 0.85
N HIS A 241 9.61 17.46 1.48
CA HIS A 241 10.76 16.78 0.87
C HIS A 241 10.86 15.37 1.43
N ALA A 242 10.98 14.41 0.54
CA ALA A 242 11.27 13.02 0.85
C ALA A 242 12.53 12.61 0.08
N ALA A 243 13.37 11.79 0.71
CA ALA A 243 14.58 11.27 0.06
C ALA A 243 14.26 10.23 -1.02
N GLU A 244 13.07 9.64 -0.97
CA GLU A 244 12.53 8.70 -1.97
C GLU A 244 11.09 9.10 -2.29
N PHE A 245 10.78 9.26 -3.57
CA PHE A 245 9.44 9.59 -4.05
C PHE A 245 9.25 9.07 -5.48
N TRP A 246 8.00 9.03 -5.94
CA TRP A 246 7.70 8.68 -7.33
C TRP A 246 7.52 9.93 -8.17
N MET A 247 8.17 9.95 -9.33
CA MET A 247 7.97 10.99 -10.33
C MET A 247 7.13 10.46 -11.50
N ILE A 248 6.32 11.35 -12.05
CA ILE A 248 5.58 11.16 -13.29
C ILE A 248 6.27 12.06 -14.30
N GLU A 249 6.92 11.50 -15.30
CA GLU A 249 7.77 12.23 -16.24
C GLU A 249 7.39 11.83 -17.67
N PRO A 250 6.37 12.49 -18.27
CA PRO A 250 6.07 12.32 -19.70
C PRO A 250 7.11 13.06 -20.54
N GLU A 251 7.45 12.48 -21.68
CA GLU A 251 8.28 13.12 -22.72
C GLU A 251 7.52 13.02 -24.05
N MET A 252 7.24 14.16 -24.66
CA MET A 252 6.44 14.27 -25.88
C MET A 252 7.29 14.88 -27.01
N ALA A 253 7.63 14.08 -28.01
CA ALA A 253 8.37 14.57 -29.16
C ALA A 253 7.50 15.57 -29.97
N PHE A 254 8.14 16.66 -30.45
CA PHE A 254 7.51 17.71 -31.23
C PHE A 254 6.44 18.55 -30.51
N ALA A 255 6.24 18.36 -29.20
CA ALA A 255 5.34 19.15 -28.37
C ALA A 255 6.00 20.46 -27.93
N ASP A 256 5.19 21.50 -27.71
CA ASP A 256 5.60 22.74 -27.10
C ASP A 256 5.07 22.88 -25.66
N LEU A 257 5.28 24.05 -25.04
CA LEU A 257 4.86 24.30 -23.66
C LEU A 257 3.33 24.23 -23.49
N ASP A 258 2.57 24.68 -24.48
CA ASP A 258 1.11 24.68 -24.40
C ASP A 258 0.58 23.24 -24.46
N ASP A 259 1.15 22.38 -25.29
CA ASP A 259 0.84 20.95 -25.36
C ASP A 259 1.11 20.26 -24.01
N ASP A 260 2.25 20.58 -23.37
CA ASP A 260 2.62 20.00 -22.05
C ASP A 260 1.64 20.45 -20.96
N LEU A 261 1.27 21.74 -20.93
CA LEU A 261 0.30 22.26 -19.99
C LEU A 261 -1.08 21.63 -20.16
N GLU A 262 -1.55 21.41 -21.39
CA GLU A 262 -2.81 20.70 -21.66
C GLU A 262 -2.75 19.25 -21.19
N CYS A 263 -1.67 18.56 -21.44
CA CYS A 263 -1.45 17.18 -20.99
C CYS A 263 -1.45 17.10 -19.46
N MET A 264 -0.72 17.99 -18.78
CA MET A 264 -0.64 18.06 -17.32
C MET A 264 -2.00 18.33 -16.69
N GLU A 265 -2.75 19.32 -17.20
CA GLU A 265 -4.10 19.64 -16.70
C GLU A 265 -5.04 18.46 -16.85
N ALA A 266 -5.04 17.81 -18.01
CA ALA A 266 -5.86 16.63 -18.28
C ALA A 266 -5.50 15.45 -17.36
N MET A 267 -4.21 15.20 -17.13
CA MET A 267 -3.72 14.15 -16.23
C MET A 267 -4.20 14.38 -14.78
N VAL A 268 -4.01 15.58 -14.26
CA VAL A 268 -4.41 15.91 -12.88
C VAL A 268 -5.92 15.73 -12.70
N LYS A 269 -6.73 16.24 -13.65
CA LYS A 269 -8.19 16.06 -13.63
C LYS A 269 -8.60 14.59 -13.68
N PHE A 270 -7.94 13.80 -14.53
CA PHE A 270 -8.22 12.38 -14.66
C PHE A 270 -7.91 11.63 -13.37
N ILE A 271 -6.74 11.84 -12.76
CA ILE A 271 -6.34 11.19 -11.51
C ILE A 271 -7.33 11.52 -10.38
N ILE A 272 -7.68 12.81 -10.23
CA ILE A 272 -8.63 13.24 -9.20
C ILE A 272 -9.99 12.56 -9.40
N ASN A 273 -10.53 12.57 -10.60
CA ASN A 273 -11.83 11.95 -10.90
C ASN A 273 -11.82 10.43 -10.70
N THR A 274 -10.70 9.77 -10.94
CA THR A 274 -10.56 8.31 -10.71
C THR A 274 -10.51 7.96 -9.23
N VAL A 275 -9.98 8.85 -8.41
CA VAL A 275 -9.83 8.62 -6.96
C VAL A 275 -11.11 8.96 -6.18
N LEU A 276 -11.91 9.95 -6.65
CA LEU A 276 -13.16 10.37 -6.02
C LEU A 276 -14.31 9.40 -6.33
#